data_5a54259d44d0d3418b12c29c6febec38
#
_entry.id   5a54259d44d0d3418b12c29c6febec38
#
_cell.length_a   1.000
_cell.length_b   1.000
_cell.length_c   1.000
_cell.angle_alpha   90.00
_cell.angle_beta   90.00
_cell.angle_gamma   90.00
#
_symmetry.space_group_name_H-M   'P 1'
#
loop_
_entity.id
_entity.type
_entity.pdbx_description
1 polymer ?
#
loop_
_entity_poly.entity_id
_entity_poly.type
_entity_poly.pdbx_seq_one_letter_code
_entity_poly.pdbx_strand_id
1 'polypeptide(L)'
;MYRLELRPRAQREFDRLPGGDQGRVLAALVALADEPRPRRTAKLGGSMYRLRVGPFRVIYAVFDRDQLVLVGKIARREKDTYDDVDTLF
;
A
#
# COMPACT_ATOMS: atom_id res chain seq x y z
N MET A 1 10.13 -6.40 -12.98
CA MET A 1 9.57 -6.45 -11.60
C MET A 1 10.00 -5.23 -10.83
N TYR A 2 9.08 -4.63 -10.10
CA TYR A 2 9.37 -3.47 -9.26
C TYR A 2 9.92 -3.91 -7.92
N ARG A 3 10.81 -3.08 -7.34
CA ARG A 3 11.20 -3.24 -5.94
C ARG A 3 10.02 -2.86 -5.05
N LEU A 4 9.84 -3.60 -3.96
CA LEU A 4 8.81 -3.31 -2.96
C LEU A 4 9.48 -2.85 -1.68
N GLU A 5 9.14 -1.66 -1.23
CA GLU A 5 9.66 -1.12 0.03
C GLU A 5 8.50 -0.58 0.85
N LEU A 6 8.60 -0.72 2.17
CA LEU A 6 7.63 -0.15 3.09
C LEU A 6 8.28 0.97 3.87
N ARG A 7 7.59 2.12 3.95
CA ARG A 7 7.99 3.18 4.85
C ARG A 7 7.92 2.66 6.30
N PRO A 8 8.69 3.22 7.23
CA PRO A 8 8.69 2.74 8.62
C PRO A 8 7.30 2.66 9.24
N ARG A 9 6.44 3.63 8.99
CA ARG A 9 5.06 3.59 9.46
C ARG A 9 4.32 2.38 8.92
N ALA A 10 4.41 2.14 7.62
CA ALA A 10 3.71 1.02 6.99
C ALA A 10 4.23 -0.32 7.51
N GLN A 11 5.54 -0.42 7.75
CA GLN A 11 6.12 -1.63 8.32
C GLN A 11 5.55 -1.89 9.70
N ARG A 12 5.47 -0.87 10.54
CA ARG A 12 4.88 -1.02 11.89
C ARG A 12 3.42 -1.43 11.81
N GLU A 13 2.67 -0.84 10.88
CA GLU A 13 1.26 -1.19 10.70
C GLU A 13 1.11 -2.63 10.24
N PHE A 14 1.96 -3.06 9.32
CA PHE A 14 1.97 -4.45 8.87
C PHE A 14 2.27 -5.41 10.02
N ASP A 15 3.27 -5.10 10.82
CA ASP A 15 3.70 -5.96 11.93
C ASP A 15 2.61 -6.14 12.99
N ARG A 16 1.69 -5.19 13.09
CA ARG A 16 0.59 -5.22 14.06
C ARG A 16 -0.65 -5.94 13.54
N LEU A 17 -0.67 -6.34 12.29
CA LEU A 17 -1.84 -7.02 11.74
C LEU A 17 -1.98 -8.42 12.34
N PRO A 18 -3.22 -8.89 12.60
CA PRO A 18 -3.44 -10.28 12.97
C PRO A 18 -2.88 -11.22 11.90
N GLY A 19 -2.44 -12.42 12.31
CA GLY A 19 -1.71 -13.32 11.44
C GLY A 19 -2.38 -13.61 10.10
N GLY A 20 -3.68 -13.89 10.11
CA GLY A 20 -4.41 -14.15 8.86
C GLY A 20 -4.47 -12.93 7.95
N ASP A 21 -4.59 -11.75 8.53
CA ASP A 21 -4.61 -10.50 7.76
C ASP A 21 -3.22 -10.19 7.22
N GLN A 22 -2.16 -10.49 7.98
CA GLN A 22 -0.79 -10.30 7.49
C GLN A 22 -0.54 -11.09 6.21
N GLY A 23 -0.94 -12.35 6.19
CA GLY A 23 -0.76 -13.19 5.01
C GLY A 23 -1.47 -12.63 3.79
N ARG A 24 -2.71 -12.18 3.98
CA ARG A 24 -3.51 -11.61 2.90
C ARG A 24 -2.88 -10.32 2.37
N VAL A 25 -2.49 -9.44 3.28
CA VAL A 25 -1.88 -8.16 2.89
C VAL A 25 -0.53 -8.40 2.22
N LEU A 26 0.29 -9.30 2.78
CA LEU A 26 1.59 -9.60 2.19
C LEU A 26 1.45 -10.11 0.76
N ALA A 27 0.51 -11.02 0.52
CA ALA A 27 0.29 -11.53 -0.84
C ALA A 27 -0.07 -10.39 -1.80
N ALA A 28 -0.91 -9.45 -1.36
CA ALA A 28 -1.29 -8.31 -2.18
C ALA A 28 -0.11 -7.39 -2.45
N LEU A 29 0.75 -7.14 -1.44
CA LEU A 29 1.93 -6.30 -1.61
C LEU A 29 2.92 -6.94 -2.59
N VAL A 30 3.16 -8.23 -2.46
CA VAL A 30 4.07 -8.94 -3.37
C VAL A 30 3.55 -8.87 -4.80
N ALA A 31 2.24 -8.99 -4.99
CA ALA A 31 1.63 -8.89 -6.31
C ALA A 31 1.85 -7.51 -6.94
N LEU A 32 1.95 -6.44 -6.14
CA LEU A 32 2.21 -5.10 -6.66
C LEU A 32 3.59 -4.99 -7.32
N ALA A 33 4.54 -5.83 -6.93
CA ALA A 33 5.86 -5.82 -7.57
C ALA A 33 5.78 -6.25 -9.04
N ASP A 34 4.85 -7.13 -9.36
CA ASP A 34 4.64 -7.59 -10.74
C ASP A 34 3.67 -6.68 -11.49
N GLU A 35 2.62 -6.21 -10.84
CA GLU A 35 1.62 -5.34 -11.43
C GLU A 35 1.27 -4.23 -10.45
N PRO A 36 1.92 -3.06 -10.58
CA PRO A 36 1.74 -1.97 -9.60
C PRO A 36 0.36 -1.32 -9.61
N ARG A 37 -0.43 -1.50 -10.67
CA ARG A 37 -1.74 -0.87 -10.79
C ARG A 37 -2.81 -1.91 -11.13
N PRO A 38 -3.07 -2.88 -10.21
CA PRO A 38 -4.09 -3.89 -10.48
C PRO A 38 -5.50 -3.31 -10.41
N ARG A 39 -6.49 -4.11 -10.78
CA ARG A 39 -7.88 -3.67 -10.88
C ARG A 39 -8.46 -3.05 -9.61
N ARG A 40 -8.00 -3.48 -8.45
CA ARG A 40 -8.55 -3.02 -7.17
C ARG A 40 -7.95 -1.71 -6.70
N THR A 41 -7.19 -1.04 -7.55
CA THR A 41 -6.55 0.22 -7.19
C THR A 41 -7.33 1.40 -7.71
N ALA A 42 -7.17 2.51 -7.02
CA ALA A 42 -7.64 3.81 -7.47
C ALA A 42 -6.53 4.82 -7.28
N LYS A 43 -6.39 5.71 -8.24
CA LYS A 43 -5.38 6.76 -8.16
C LYS A 43 -5.85 7.83 -7.19
N LEU A 44 -4.98 8.20 -6.25
CA LEU A 44 -5.27 9.26 -5.29
C LEU A 44 -4.73 10.62 -5.73
N GLY A 45 -3.72 10.62 -6.61
CA GLY A 45 -3.10 11.83 -7.13
C GLY A 45 -1.61 11.63 -7.28
N GLY A 46 -0.99 12.30 -8.25
CA GLY A 46 0.44 12.15 -8.51
C GLY A 46 0.81 10.70 -8.70
N SER A 47 1.78 10.23 -7.91
CA SER A 47 2.22 8.84 -7.96
C SER A 47 1.49 7.93 -6.95
N MET A 48 0.52 8.46 -6.23
CA MET A 48 -0.12 7.73 -5.13
C MET A 48 -1.34 6.95 -5.58
N TYR A 49 -1.48 5.75 -5.03
CA TYR A 49 -2.59 4.84 -5.30
C TYR A 49 -3.09 4.22 -4.03
N ARG A 50 -4.33 3.76 -4.07
CA ARG A 50 -4.95 3.00 -3.00
C ARG A 50 -5.26 1.61 -3.51
N LEU A 51 -4.90 0.59 -2.74
CA LEU A 51 -5.25 -0.81 -3.01
C LEU A 51 -6.21 -1.29 -1.92
N ARG A 52 -7.29 -1.91 -2.35
CA ARG A 52 -8.26 -2.50 -1.43
C ARG A 52 -7.89 -3.96 -1.16
N VAL A 53 -7.70 -4.32 0.11
CA VAL A 53 -7.37 -5.69 0.52
C VAL A 53 -8.31 -6.07 1.67
N GLY A 54 -9.48 -6.64 1.33
CA GLY A 54 -10.50 -6.93 2.33
C GLY A 54 -10.91 -5.66 3.07
N PRO A 55 -10.92 -5.67 4.42
CA PRO A 55 -11.26 -4.48 5.19
C PRO A 55 -10.14 -3.45 5.25
N PHE A 56 -8.98 -3.76 4.65
CA PHE A 56 -7.82 -2.89 4.73
C PHE A 56 -7.65 -2.07 3.46
N ARG A 57 -6.95 -0.95 3.62
CA ARG A 57 -6.52 -0.10 2.51
C ARG A 57 -5.02 0.07 2.59
N VAL A 58 -4.35 -0.15 1.47
CA VAL A 58 -2.92 0.06 1.33
C VAL A 58 -2.73 1.30 0.47
N ILE A 59 -2.00 2.28 1.00
CA ILE A 59 -1.68 3.50 0.25
C ILE A 59 -0.21 3.42 -0.13
N TYR A 60 0.07 3.53 -1.42
CA TYR A 60 1.42 3.36 -1.93
C TYR A 60 1.67 4.31 -3.08
N ALA A 61 2.93 4.51 -3.39
CA ALA A 61 3.36 5.28 -4.54
C ALA A 61 4.08 4.37 -5.53
N VAL A 62 3.93 4.68 -6.82
CA VAL A 62 4.62 3.96 -7.88
C VAL A 62 5.55 4.94 -8.58
N PHE A 63 6.84 4.61 -8.58
CA PHE A 63 7.86 5.38 -9.25
C PHE A 63 8.41 4.53 -10.39
N ASP A 64 7.85 4.73 -11.59
CA ASP A 64 8.14 3.88 -12.74
C ASP A 64 9.61 3.96 -13.17
N ARG A 65 10.19 5.15 -13.14
CA ARG A 65 11.59 5.33 -13.54
C ARG A 65 12.52 4.49 -12.65
N ASP A 66 12.23 4.45 -11.35
CA ASP A 66 13.05 3.72 -10.39
C ASP A 66 12.60 2.28 -10.23
N GLN A 67 11.50 1.91 -10.87
CA GLN A 67 10.86 0.62 -10.71
C GLN A 67 10.66 0.28 -9.24
N LEU A 68 10.04 1.22 -8.52
CA LEU A 68 9.82 1.14 -7.08
C LEU A 68 8.35 1.28 -6.75
N VAL A 69 7.84 0.38 -5.91
CA VAL A 69 6.56 0.50 -5.22
C VAL A 69 6.88 0.79 -3.76
N LEU A 70 6.47 1.95 -3.28
CA LEU A 70 6.74 2.39 -1.91
C LEU A 70 5.44 2.45 -1.13
N VAL A 71 5.31 1.59 -0.12
CA VAL A 71 4.09 1.51 0.69
C VAL A 71 4.19 2.50 1.85
N GLY A 72 3.22 3.38 1.96
CA GLY A 72 3.22 4.44 2.98
C GLY A 72 2.28 4.21 4.14
N LYS A 73 1.19 3.48 3.92
CA LYS A 73 0.18 3.29 4.97
C LYS A 73 -0.59 2.00 4.74
N ILE A 74 -0.86 1.26 5.82
CA ILE A 74 -1.73 0.09 5.82
C ILE A 74 -2.71 0.28 6.97
N ALA A 75 -3.99 0.42 6.67
CA ALA A 75 -4.99 0.72 7.68
C ALA A 75 -6.34 0.10 7.35
N ARG A 76 -7.16 -0.15 8.37
CA ARG A 76 -8.56 -0.48 8.15
C ARG A 76 -9.24 0.73 7.51
N ARG A 77 -10.21 0.47 6.66
CA ARG A 77 -10.98 1.55 6.07
C ARG A 77 -11.76 2.26 7.18
N GLU A 78 -11.41 3.51 7.39
CA GLU A 78 -12.06 4.37 8.36
C GLU A 78 -12.34 5.73 7.73
N LYS A 79 -13.12 6.54 8.43
CA LYS A 79 -13.53 7.86 7.94
C LYS A 79 -12.34 8.73 7.55
N ASP A 80 -11.24 8.62 8.30
CA ASP A 80 -10.06 9.45 8.14
C ASP A 80 -8.87 8.73 7.52
N THR A 81 -9.08 7.59 6.85
CA THR A 81 -7.99 6.80 6.28
C THR A 81 -7.09 7.61 5.35
N TYR A 82 -7.65 8.58 4.64
CA TYR A 82 -6.92 9.32 3.61
C TYR A 82 -6.51 10.73 4.03
N ASP A 83 -6.78 11.13 5.29
CA ASP A 83 -6.56 12.50 5.72
C ASP A 83 -5.10 12.94 5.68
N ASP A 84 -4.17 12.00 5.87
CA ASP A 84 -2.74 12.32 5.97
C ASP A 84 -1.93 11.82 4.77
N VAL A 85 -2.57 11.51 3.63
CA VAL A 85 -1.85 10.91 2.49
C VAL A 85 -0.76 11.82 1.95
N ASP A 86 -0.93 13.12 2.05
CA ASP A 86 0.06 14.08 1.53
C ASP A 86 1.37 14.03 2.29
N THR A 87 1.38 13.45 3.50
CA THR A 87 2.58 13.38 4.34
C THR A 87 3.25 12.01 4.32
N LEU A 88 2.72 11.04 3.58
CA LEU A 88 3.21 9.65 3.62
C LEU A 88 4.49 9.43 2.82
N PHE A 89 4.72 10.27 1.84
CA PHE A 89 5.83 10.11 0.88
C PHE A 89 6.65 11.41 0.74
#